data_7849964644a78ad3904468c4f96fe2c8
#
_entry.id   7849964644a78ad3904468c4f96fe2c8
#
_cell.length_a   1.000
_cell.length_b   1.000
_cell.length_c   1.000
_cell.angle_alpha   90.00
_cell.angle_beta   90.00
_cell.angle_gamma   90.00
#
_symmetry.space_group_name_H-M   'P 1'
#
loop_
_entity.id
_entity.type
_entity.pdbx_description
1 polymer ?
#
loop_
_entity_poly.entity_id
_entity_poly.type
_entity_poly.pdbx_seq_one_letter_code
_entity_poly.pdbx_strand_id
1 'polypeptide(L)'
;VTRLARTVLLVCCLAAAACHDEGAIRVADLDFEGAQTFDDGRLRQVIATREGGRWPWSRWIPFDQIVFERDLERLRAFYRDRGFDEAVVRASKVELSEDGHTVSLEITIDEGRPIVVAEAGIEGTDDLPQDLADRLARLDLGVGGPRDTRRLTTARDTSLTILRDNGYPHATVELTEDDGAEARTVTMLMRVTPGPETRFGALEVRGLSMTKRVVVRRAMTFDSGDLYSESEVVKSQRRLGRLPAFQFVHIAPDAEARDAAVATLPMVVTVAEAKPHRFEFGVGYGTEDRFRGSFEWRNVNFFGNGSQWTGNAKYSTVLRGAGFGYDHPYLLPTGGTLTARAGAWWTNEATFKSRSAGGQIGLSHQFGEPDIIDLGVRYRNEFLTYQVQDDALNDLGSIEQRLALGLDPVTGKGDGTVAGLQLSFLRTSVNNATDPTGGGILSATVEHVAPWLGGSFRFDEVTADARGYAAFTGRVSIAGQLRAGTLSAESSARIPFSERYFLGGSSTLRGWGRFEVSPLTDAGLPVGGRSFMLSSIEVRSDVIGPFGAVAFLDAGNVWDDPWQLNLRDLRYAVGAGIRYQTLVGVARADFGYQLNPINNLRIGGEVQSRRWRIHLSIGHAF
;
A
#
# COMPACT_ATOMS: atom_id res chain seq x y z
N VAL A 1 10.94 -6.69 39.80
CA VAL A 1 10.54 -6.51 38.39
C VAL A 1 9.07 -6.09 38.32
N THR A 2 8.16 -6.65 39.14
CA THR A 2 6.71 -6.33 39.11
C THR A 2 6.37 -4.92 39.65
N ARG A 3 7.17 -4.33 40.53
CA ARG A 3 6.94 -2.97 41.02
C ARG A 3 7.37 -1.90 40.01
N LEU A 4 8.51 -2.10 39.33
CA LEU A 4 9.00 -1.17 38.30
C LEU A 4 8.07 -1.13 37.07
N ALA A 5 7.59 -2.28 36.63
CA ALA A 5 6.64 -2.36 35.50
C ALA A 5 5.29 -1.67 35.83
N ARG A 6 4.80 -1.82 37.08
CA ARG A 6 3.58 -1.12 37.51
C ARG A 6 3.79 0.39 37.63
N THR A 7 4.98 0.83 38.07
CA THR A 7 5.32 2.26 38.20
C THR A 7 5.46 2.89 36.79
N VAL A 8 6.10 2.22 35.85
CA VAL A 8 6.22 2.69 34.47
C VAL A 8 4.84 2.75 33.78
N LEU A 9 3.98 1.75 33.98
CA LEU A 9 2.62 1.76 33.47
C LEU A 9 1.78 2.90 34.07
N LEU A 10 1.92 3.14 35.37
CA LEU A 10 1.24 4.23 36.10
C LEU A 10 1.72 5.61 35.64
N VAL A 11 3.02 5.78 35.39
CA VAL A 11 3.62 7.03 34.90
C VAL A 11 3.20 7.28 33.44
N CYS A 12 3.13 6.24 32.59
CA CYS A 12 2.59 6.37 31.23
C CYS A 12 1.09 6.71 31.21
N CYS A 13 0.30 6.14 32.12
CA CYS A 13 -1.12 6.49 32.27
C CYS A 13 -1.31 7.92 32.83
N LEU A 14 -0.46 8.38 33.75
CA LEU A 14 -0.51 9.74 34.29
C LEU A 14 -0.01 10.79 33.29
N ALA A 15 0.97 10.47 32.46
CA ALA A 15 1.44 11.38 31.40
C ALA A 15 0.41 11.55 30.26
N ALA A 16 -0.44 10.56 30.01
CA ALA A 16 -1.54 10.65 29.04
C ALA A 16 -2.71 11.53 29.53
N ALA A 17 -2.82 11.77 30.83
CA ALA A 17 -3.85 12.60 31.43
C ALA A 17 -3.49 14.10 31.54
N ALA A 18 -2.27 14.50 31.20
CA ALA A 18 -1.72 15.83 31.54
C ALA A 18 -1.76 16.87 30.40
N CYS A 19 -2.44 16.62 29.28
CA CYS A 19 -2.59 17.62 28.20
C CYS A 19 -4.06 17.94 27.99
N HIS A 20 -4.68 18.62 28.98
CA HIS A 20 -5.96 19.28 28.81
C HIS A 20 -5.74 20.78 28.86
N ASP A 21 -6.27 21.51 27.86
CA ASP A 21 -6.46 22.95 28.01
C ASP A 21 -7.50 23.16 29.12
N GLU A 22 -7.08 23.76 30.21
CA GLU A 22 -7.99 24.13 31.31
C GLU A 22 -9.07 25.08 30.76
N GLY A 23 -10.32 24.60 30.71
CA GLY A 23 -11.48 25.36 30.24
C GLY A 23 -12.09 24.94 28.90
N ALA A 24 -11.52 23.96 28.18
CA ALA A 24 -12.15 23.47 26.96
C ALA A 24 -13.37 22.58 27.26
N ILE A 25 -14.55 22.96 26.76
CA ILE A 25 -15.81 22.21 26.88
C ILE A 25 -15.82 21.11 25.82
N ARG A 26 -16.18 19.89 26.18
CA ARG A 26 -16.26 18.73 25.26
C ARG A 26 -17.71 18.48 24.86
N VAL A 27 -17.94 18.10 23.60
CA VAL A 27 -19.25 17.57 23.16
C VAL A 27 -19.42 16.15 23.72
N ALA A 28 -20.38 15.99 24.62
CA ALA A 28 -20.71 14.69 25.24
C ALA A 28 -21.61 13.86 24.36
N ASP A 29 -22.69 14.44 23.88
CA ASP A 29 -23.67 13.81 23.02
C ASP A 29 -24.08 14.79 21.91
N LEU A 30 -24.42 14.25 20.75
CA LEU A 30 -24.89 15.00 19.59
C LEU A 30 -26.00 14.19 18.92
N ASP A 31 -27.24 14.61 19.10
CA ASP A 31 -28.41 13.92 18.62
C ASP A 31 -29.17 14.73 17.55
N PHE A 32 -29.84 14.01 16.65
CA PHE A 32 -30.68 14.56 15.62
C PHE A 32 -32.12 14.12 15.85
N GLU A 33 -33.04 15.09 15.92
CA GLU A 33 -34.45 14.83 16.08
C GLU A 33 -35.23 15.32 14.85
N GLY A 34 -36.20 14.52 14.40
CA GLY A 34 -37.07 14.86 13.27
C GLY A 34 -36.51 14.50 11.88
N ALA A 35 -35.29 14.01 11.77
CA ALA A 35 -34.76 13.51 10.51
C ALA A 35 -35.44 12.17 10.16
N GLN A 36 -36.09 12.09 9.01
CA GLN A 36 -36.82 10.91 8.53
C GLN A 36 -36.19 10.33 7.27
N THR A 37 -35.61 11.19 6.43
CA THR A 37 -35.06 10.81 5.12
C THR A 37 -33.63 10.36 5.20
N PHE A 38 -32.84 10.93 6.13
CA PHE A 38 -31.41 10.61 6.28
C PHE A 38 -31.13 10.14 7.69
N ASP A 39 -30.34 9.06 7.79
CA ASP A 39 -29.88 8.52 9.08
C ASP A 39 -28.86 9.44 9.76
N ASP A 40 -28.74 9.33 11.08
CA ASP A 40 -27.82 10.12 11.90
C ASP A 40 -26.36 9.96 11.46
N GLY A 41 -25.96 8.76 11.02
CA GLY A 41 -24.60 8.48 10.54
C GLY A 41 -24.26 9.33 9.31
N ARG A 42 -25.24 9.54 8.43
CA ARG A 42 -25.12 10.40 7.26
C ARG A 42 -25.05 11.87 7.65
N LEU A 43 -25.89 12.33 8.56
CA LEU A 43 -25.90 13.71 9.05
C LEU A 43 -24.59 14.04 9.80
N ARG A 44 -24.10 13.12 10.63
CA ARG A 44 -22.80 13.24 11.30
C ARG A 44 -21.61 13.39 10.35
N GLN A 45 -21.70 12.86 9.11
CA GLN A 45 -20.66 13.05 8.09
C GLN A 45 -20.63 14.46 7.49
N VAL A 46 -21.76 15.15 7.48
CA VAL A 46 -21.91 16.50 6.90
C VAL A 46 -21.31 17.59 7.79
N ILE A 47 -21.38 17.42 9.10
CA ILE A 47 -20.94 18.39 10.10
C ILE A 47 -19.49 18.19 10.52
N ALA A 48 -18.85 19.23 11.03
CA ALA A 48 -17.49 19.18 11.57
C ALA A 48 -17.46 18.88 13.07
N THR A 49 -18.49 19.29 13.80
CA THR A 49 -18.67 18.99 15.23
C THR A 49 -18.73 17.49 15.45
N ARG A 50 -17.97 16.99 16.41
CA ARG A 50 -17.86 15.56 16.73
C ARG A 50 -18.03 15.34 18.22
N GLU A 51 -18.64 14.22 18.59
CA GLU A 51 -18.67 13.76 19.98
C GLU A 51 -17.24 13.42 20.46
N GLY A 52 -16.92 13.85 21.65
CA GLY A 52 -15.71 13.41 22.35
C GLY A 52 -15.89 11.97 22.84
N GLY A 53 -14.87 11.10 22.68
CA GLY A 53 -14.98 9.73 23.13
C GLY A 53 -15.15 9.61 24.66
N ARG A 54 -15.91 8.60 25.12
CA ARG A 54 -16.25 8.36 26.54
C ARG A 54 -15.07 7.84 27.39
N TRP A 55 -13.99 7.37 26.78
CA TRP A 55 -12.87 6.78 27.49
C TRP A 55 -11.82 7.83 27.89
N PRO A 56 -11.13 7.70 29.03
CA PRO A 56 -10.13 8.67 29.48
C PRO A 56 -8.96 8.95 28.51
N TRP A 57 -8.70 8.02 27.60
CA TRP A 57 -7.67 8.13 26.55
C TRP A 57 -8.24 8.49 25.17
N SER A 58 -9.54 8.75 25.05
CA SER A 58 -10.11 9.16 23.79
C SER A 58 -9.76 10.61 23.48
N ARG A 59 -9.84 10.96 22.18
CA ARG A 59 -9.52 12.32 21.76
C ARG A 59 -10.47 13.30 22.41
N TRP A 60 -9.92 14.29 23.10
CA TRP A 60 -10.66 15.46 23.55
C TRP A 60 -10.92 16.35 22.34
N ILE A 61 -12.16 16.51 21.95
CA ILE A 61 -12.57 17.42 20.86
C ILE A 61 -13.30 18.58 21.53
N PRO A 62 -12.70 19.78 21.55
CA PRO A 62 -13.34 20.94 22.15
C PRO A 62 -14.56 21.34 21.34
N PHE A 63 -15.61 21.76 22.03
CA PHE A 63 -16.75 22.41 21.42
C PHE A 63 -16.36 23.80 20.92
N ASP A 64 -16.66 24.09 19.66
CA ASP A 64 -16.50 25.41 19.06
C ASP A 64 -17.87 25.89 18.56
N GLN A 65 -18.39 26.93 19.18
CA GLN A 65 -19.69 27.45 18.88
C GLN A 65 -19.78 27.95 17.42
N ILE A 66 -18.72 28.58 16.90
CA ILE A 66 -18.69 29.10 15.53
C ILE A 66 -18.74 27.97 14.52
N VAL A 67 -18.02 26.86 14.82
CA VAL A 67 -18.06 25.66 13.99
C VAL A 67 -19.44 25.03 14.03
N PHE A 68 -20.06 24.93 15.19
CA PHE A 68 -21.40 24.38 15.35
C PHE A 68 -22.49 25.21 14.63
N GLU A 69 -22.44 26.53 14.72
CA GLU A 69 -23.35 27.41 13.96
C GLU A 69 -23.19 27.19 12.43
N ARG A 70 -21.97 27.06 11.95
CA ARG A 70 -21.71 26.72 10.55
C ARG A 70 -22.20 25.30 10.19
N ASP A 71 -22.21 24.38 11.13
CA ASP A 71 -22.71 23.02 10.90
C ASP A 71 -24.25 23.04 10.69
N LEU A 72 -24.99 23.90 11.39
CA LEU A 72 -26.40 24.07 11.12
C LEU A 72 -26.66 24.59 9.69
N GLU A 73 -25.82 25.53 9.20
CA GLU A 73 -25.90 25.99 7.81
C GLU A 73 -25.49 24.89 6.81
N ARG A 74 -24.50 24.06 7.13
CA ARG A 74 -24.11 22.88 6.30
C ARG A 74 -25.26 21.90 6.19
N LEU A 75 -25.96 21.63 7.29
CA LEU A 75 -27.12 20.75 7.28
C LEU A 75 -28.25 21.34 6.43
N ARG A 76 -28.56 22.65 6.56
CA ARG A 76 -29.54 23.29 5.70
C ARG A 76 -29.18 23.18 4.22
N ALA A 77 -27.93 23.46 3.88
CA ALA A 77 -27.45 23.32 2.50
C ALA A 77 -27.55 21.87 2.02
N PHE A 78 -27.20 20.91 2.89
CA PHE A 78 -27.31 19.48 2.59
C PHE A 78 -28.71 19.02 2.24
N TYR A 79 -29.72 19.51 2.99
CA TYR A 79 -31.13 19.22 2.72
C TYR A 79 -31.61 19.93 1.44
N ARG A 80 -31.29 21.20 1.28
CA ARG A 80 -31.64 21.98 0.07
C ARG A 80 -31.06 21.35 -1.20
N ASP A 81 -29.82 20.95 -1.18
CA ASP A 81 -29.17 20.29 -2.32
C ASP A 81 -29.83 18.94 -2.69
N ARG A 82 -30.65 18.40 -1.78
CA ARG A 82 -31.41 17.14 -1.98
C ARG A 82 -32.91 17.36 -2.16
N GLY A 83 -33.31 18.60 -2.49
CA GLY A 83 -34.67 18.94 -2.83
C GLY A 83 -35.56 19.35 -1.65
N PHE A 84 -35.02 19.46 -0.44
CA PHE A 84 -35.74 19.91 0.75
C PHE A 84 -35.45 21.40 1.02
N ASP A 85 -35.94 22.26 0.16
CA ASP A 85 -35.65 23.69 0.21
C ASP A 85 -36.32 24.42 1.40
N GLU A 86 -37.42 23.88 1.95
CA GLU A 86 -38.09 24.36 3.15
C GLU A 86 -37.52 23.79 4.45
N ALA A 87 -36.46 22.95 4.36
CA ALA A 87 -35.90 22.32 5.55
C ALA A 87 -35.41 23.37 6.57
N VAL A 88 -35.88 23.23 7.79
CA VAL A 88 -35.49 24.07 8.93
C VAL A 88 -34.65 23.28 9.89
N VAL A 89 -33.41 23.73 10.08
CA VAL A 89 -32.47 23.12 11.01
C VAL A 89 -32.18 24.09 12.15
N ARG A 90 -32.39 23.66 13.39
CA ARG A 90 -32.21 24.49 14.59
C ARG A 90 -31.51 23.67 15.67
N ALA A 91 -30.70 24.36 16.47
CA ALA A 91 -30.25 23.78 17.73
C ALA A 91 -31.43 23.89 18.72
N SER A 92 -32.00 22.76 19.12
CA SER A 92 -33.11 22.71 20.08
C SER A 92 -32.61 22.70 21.52
N LYS A 93 -31.41 22.10 21.71
CA LYS A 93 -30.81 21.94 23.03
C LYS A 93 -29.31 22.15 22.97
N VAL A 94 -28.80 23.02 23.82
CA VAL A 94 -27.38 23.24 24.07
C VAL A 94 -27.24 23.32 25.58
N GLU A 95 -26.99 22.15 26.22
CA GLU A 95 -26.93 22.05 27.68
C GLU A 95 -25.51 21.82 28.13
N LEU A 96 -25.01 22.72 28.96
CA LEU A 96 -23.73 22.56 29.66
C LEU A 96 -23.97 21.72 30.90
N SER A 97 -23.08 20.71 31.12
CA SER A 97 -23.11 19.91 32.35
C SER A 97 -22.87 20.76 33.61
N GLU A 98 -23.35 20.27 34.76
CA GLU A 98 -23.18 20.97 36.04
C GLU A 98 -21.71 21.25 36.40
N ASP A 99 -20.79 20.41 35.97
CA ASP A 99 -19.35 20.55 36.16
C ASP A 99 -18.67 21.52 35.16
N GLY A 100 -19.41 22.02 34.16
CA GLY A 100 -18.92 22.95 33.15
C GLY A 100 -17.97 22.37 32.11
N HIS A 101 -17.75 21.04 32.07
CA HIS A 101 -16.76 20.40 31.21
C HIS A 101 -17.32 19.75 29.97
N THR A 102 -18.63 19.52 29.89
CA THR A 102 -19.25 18.88 28.73
C THR A 102 -20.52 19.61 28.28
N VAL A 103 -20.81 19.55 26.99
CA VAL A 103 -22.02 20.06 26.39
C VAL A 103 -22.76 18.95 25.63
N SER A 104 -24.05 18.84 25.83
CA SER A 104 -24.96 18.00 25.06
C SER A 104 -25.69 18.87 24.02
N LEU A 105 -25.68 18.39 22.79
CA LEU A 105 -26.23 19.10 21.64
C LEU A 105 -27.37 18.28 21.04
N GLU A 106 -28.50 18.92 20.78
CA GLU A 106 -29.61 18.33 20.05
C GLU A 106 -29.98 19.26 18.88
N ILE A 107 -30.05 18.69 17.69
CA ILE A 107 -30.37 19.39 16.45
C ILE A 107 -31.73 18.89 15.98
N THR A 108 -32.73 19.75 16.03
CA THR A 108 -34.05 19.46 15.47
C THR A 108 -34.08 19.84 14.00
N ILE A 109 -34.56 18.91 13.19
CA ILE A 109 -34.68 19.03 11.74
C ILE A 109 -36.14 18.86 11.35
N ASP A 110 -36.73 19.91 10.80
CA ASP A 110 -38.02 19.84 10.10
C ASP A 110 -37.69 19.79 8.61
N GLU A 111 -37.80 18.61 8.01
CA GLU A 111 -37.40 18.41 6.61
C GLU A 111 -38.32 19.13 5.62
N GLY A 112 -39.56 19.41 6.00
CA GLY A 112 -40.56 19.95 5.08
C GLY A 112 -40.95 18.96 3.98
N ARG A 113 -41.54 19.45 2.90
CA ARG A 113 -41.89 18.64 1.75
C ARG A 113 -40.79 18.77 0.67
N PRO A 114 -40.30 17.65 0.11
CA PRO A 114 -39.30 17.73 -0.95
C PRO A 114 -39.92 18.26 -2.25
N ILE A 115 -39.11 18.90 -3.07
CA ILE A 115 -39.36 19.08 -4.49
C ILE A 115 -39.11 17.73 -5.16
N VAL A 116 -40.07 17.24 -5.94
CA VAL A 116 -40.02 15.92 -6.58
C VAL A 116 -39.80 16.07 -8.09
N VAL A 117 -38.94 15.28 -8.66
CA VAL A 117 -38.79 15.19 -10.12
C VAL A 117 -39.97 14.37 -10.66
N ALA A 118 -40.96 15.05 -11.24
CA ALA A 118 -42.13 14.38 -11.81
C ALA A 118 -41.79 13.70 -13.14
N GLU A 119 -41.06 14.40 -13.99
CA GLU A 119 -40.65 13.92 -15.29
C GLU A 119 -39.21 14.29 -15.57
N ALA A 120 -38.53 13.47 -16.38
CA ALA A 120 -37.21 13.79 -16.88
C ALA A 120 -37.08 13.36 -18.35
N GLY A 121 -36.43 14.20 -19.14
CA GLY A 121 -36.16 13.95 -20.55
C GLY A 121 -34.71 14.16 -20.91
N ILE A 122 -34.29 13.52 -21.99
CA ILE A 122 -32.98 13.74 -22.60
C ILE A 122 -33.23 14.13 -24.07
N GLU A 123 -32.69 15.27 -24.47
CA GLU A 123 -32.80 15.79 -25.85
C GLU A 123 -31.42 15.86 -26.52
N GLY A 124 -31.42 15.90 -27.85
CA GLY A 124 -30.20 16.07 -28.66
C GLY A 124 -29.39 14.80 -28.83
N THR A 125 -30.03 13.64 -28.71
CA THR A 125 -29.42 12.32 -28.93
C THR A 125 -29.71 11.71 -30.28
N ASP A 126 -30.50 12.38 -31.15
CA ASP A 126 -31.00 11.83 -32.43
C ASP A 126 -29.88 11.53 -33.42
N ASP A 127 -28.81 12.29 -33.43
CA ASP A 127 -27.65 12.12 -34.30
C ASP A 127 -26.59 11.17 -33.72
N LEU A 128 -26.82 10.59 -32.53
CA LEU A 128 -25.89 9.66 -31.90
C LEU A 128 -26.16 8.22 -32.36
N PRO A 129 -25.12 7.35 -32.37
CA PRO A 129 -25.31 5.92 -32.47
C PRO A 129 -26.29 5.40 -31.42
N GLN A 130 -27.17 4.46 -31.84
CA GLN A 130 -28.25 3.96 -30.99
C GLN A 130 -27.78 3.43 -29.62
N ASP A 131 -26.63 2.75 -29.60
CA ASP A 131 -26.05 2.23 -28.37
C ASP A 131 -25.64 3.33 -27.38
N LEU A 132 -25.17 4.48 -27.86
CA LEU A 132 -24.87 5.65 -27.04
C LEU A 132 -26.13 6.34 -26.55
N ALA A 133 -27.13 6.53 -27.44
CA ALA A 133 -28.42 7.08 -27.06
C ALA A 133 -29.10 6.23 -25.98
N ASP A 134 -29.08 4.90 -26.13
CA ASP A 134 -29.60 3.95 -25.15
C ASP A 134 -28.84 4.01 -23.79
N ARG A 135 -27.52 4.22 -23.81
CA ARG A 135 -26.73 4.38 -22.57
C ARG A 135 -27.06 5.66 -21.85
N LEU A 136 -27.24 6.76 -22.58
CA LEU A 136 -27.67 8.05 -22.01
C LEU A 136 -29.08 7.95 -21.45
N ALA A 137 -30.02 7.33 -22.16
CA ALA A 137 -31.40 7.16 -21.73
C ALA A 137 -31.56 6.34 -20.43
N ARG A 138 -30.57 5.53 -20.06
CA ARG A 138 -30.55 4.74 -18.81
C ARG A 138 -30.01 5.50 -17.61
N LEU A 139 -29.58 6.76 -17.77
CA LEU A 139 -29.05 7.54 -16.66
C LEU A 139 -30.17 7.89 -15.67
N ASP A 140 -29.85 7.81 -14.41
CA ASP A 140 -30.80 8.10 -13.34
C ASP A 140 -30.91 9.61 -13.09
N LEU A 141 -31.97 10.20 -13.60
CA LEU A 141 -32.34 11.60 -13.39
C LEU A 141 -33.24 11.81 -12.17
N GLY A 142 -33.53 10.78 -11.39
CA GLY A 142 -34.24 10.86 -10.13
C GLY A 142 -35.76 10.97 -10.23
N VAL A 143 -36.36 10.52 -11.34
CA VAL A 143 -37.83 10.55 -11.53
C VAL A 143 -38.55 9.82 -10.40
N GLY A 144 -39.60 10.47 -9.85
CA GLY A 144 -40.39 9.98 -8.72
C GLY A 144 -39.73 10.18 -7.35
N GLY A 145 -38.54 10.73 -7.29
CA GLY A 145 -37.81 11.02 -6.05
C GLY A 145 -37.53 12.50 -5.83
N PRO A 146 -36.96 12.87 -4.67
CA PRO A 146 -36.52 14.23 -4.41
C PRO A 146 -35.49 14.72 -5.44
N ARG A 147 -35.56 16.02 -5.75
CA ARG A 147 -34.61 16.69 -6.65
C ARG A 147 -33.23 16.79 -6.03
N ASP A 148 -32.43 15.73 -6.19
CA ASP A 148 -31.05 15.67 -5.67
C ASP A 148 -30.06 16.25 -6.70
N THR A 149 -29.53 17.44 -6.41
CA THR A 149 -28.55 18.13 -7.27
C THR A 149 -27.30 17.31 -7.50
N ARG A 150 -26.86 16.49 -6.53
CA ARG A 150 -25.70 15.62 -6.69
C ARG A 150 -25.95 14.49 -7.68
N ARG A 151 -27.15 13.87 -7.64
CA ARG A 151 -27.58 12.84 -8.58
C ARG A 151 -27.59 13.40 -10.00
N LEU A 152 -28.21 14.55 -10.17
CA LEU A 152 -28.30 15.25 -11.47
C LEU A 152 -26.92 15.64 -12.00
N THR A 153 -26.06 16.20 -11.17
CA THR A 153 -24.66 16.51 -11.55
C THR A 153 -23.89 15.25 -11.94
N THR A 154 -24.06 14.16 -11.20
CA THR A 154 -23.43 12.86 -11.52
C THR A 154 -23.93 12.32 -12.87
N ALA A 155 -25.24 12.43 -13.16
CA ALA A 155 -25.80 12.02 -14.44
C ALA A 155 -25.21 12.84 -15.60
N ARG A 156 -25.12 14.19 -15.43
CA ARG A 156 -24.48 15.08 -16.41
C ARG A 156 -23.03 14.73 -16.65
N ASP A 157 -22.24 14.55 -15.59
CA ASP A 157 -20.81 14.26 -15.70
C ASP A 157 -20.56 12.85 -16.31
N THR A 158 -21.45 11.89 -15.99
CA THR A 158 -21.44 10.57 -16.60
C THR A 158 -21.78 10.64 -18.09
N SER A 159 -22.77 11.47 -18.49
CA SER A 159 -23.10 11.72 -19.90
C SER A 159 -21.91 12.26 -20.67
N LEU A 160 -21.22 13.28 -20.12
CA LEU A 160 -20.01 13.83 -20.71
C LEU A 160 -18.91 12.79 -20.87
N THR A 161 -18.72 11.94 -19.85
CA THR A 161 -17.73 10.85 -19.90
C THR A 161 -18.09 9.84 -20.99
N ILE A 162 -19.35 9.41 -21.08
CA ILE A 162 -19.83 8.50 -22.12
C ILE A 162 -19.56 9.09 -23.50
N LEU A 163 -19.94 10.34 -23.73
CA LEU A 163 -19.75 10.99 -25.03
C LEU A 163 -18.29 11.18 -25.39
N ARG A 164 -17.48 11.71 -24.49
CA ARG A 164 -16.05 11.95 -24.73
C ARG A 164 -15.22 10.67 -24.89
N ASP A 165 -15.68 9.58 -24.32
CA ASP A 165 -15.03 8.27 -24.54
C ASP A 165 -15.43 7.59 -25.84
N ASN A 166 -16.44 8.11 -26.53
CA ASN A 166 -16.98 7.53 -27.75
C ASN A 166 -16.98 8.53 -28.93
N GLY A 167 -15.97 9.36 -29.04
CA GLY A 167 -15.73 10.18 -30.21
C GLY A 167 -16.26 11.61 -30.16
N TYR A 168 -16.79 12.10 -29.04
CA TYR A 168 -17.39 13.42 -28.95
C TYR A 168 -16.68 14.33 -27.93
N PRO A 169 -15.41 14.76 -28.19
CA PRO A 169 -14.62 15.57 -27.24
C PRO A 169 -15.26 16.94 -26.96
N HIS A 170 -16.03 17.48 -27.90
CA HIS A 170 -16.68 18.79 -27.81
C HIS A 170 -18.09 18.73 -27.22
N ALA A 171 -18.51 17.56 -26.75
CA ALA A 171 -19.83 17.39 -26.18
C ALA A 171 -20.06 18.33 -24.98
N THR A 172 -21.21 18.98 -24.96
CA THR A 172 -21.73 19.73 -23.83
C THR A 172 -23.05 19.16 -23.38
N VAL A 173 -23.29 19.20 -22.06
CA VAL A 173 -24.52 18.74 -21.45
C VAL A 173 -25.00 19.78 -20.47
N GLU A 174 -26.19 20.30 -20.74
CA GLU A 174 -26.86 21.29 -19.90
C GLU A 174 -28.05 20.64 -19.20
N LEU A 175 -28.24 20.98 -17.92
CA LEU A 175 -29.40 20.58 -17.15
C LEU A 175 -30.29 21.79 -16.97
N THR A 176 -31.54 21.72 -17.42
CA THR A 176 -32.55 22.71 -17.19
C THR A 176 -33.67 22.15 -16.32
N GLU A 177 -34.24 22.98 -15.51
CA GLU A 177 -35.31 22.68 -14.56
C GLU A 177 -36.48 23.60 -14.87
N ASP A 178 -37.63 23.02 -15.15
CA ASP A 178 -38.87 23.73 -15.36
C ASP A 178 -39.88 23.34 -14.27
N ASP A 179 -40.76 24.26 -13.91
CA ASP A 179 -41.83 23.97 -12.96
C ASP A 179 -42.73 22.84 -13.48
N GLY A 180 -42.99 21.85 -12.65
CA GLY A 180 -43.90 20.76 -12.97
C GLY A 180 -45.36 21.18 -12.94
N ALA A 181 -46.22 20.31 -13.46
CA ALA A 181 -47.67 20.56 -13.52
C ALA A 181 -48.35 20.63 -12.12
N GLU A 182 -47.74 19.95 -11.14
CA GLU A 182 -48.23 19.93 -9.75
C GLU A 182 -47.36 20.81 -8.84
N ALA A 183 -47.92 21.25 -7.72
CA ALA A 183 -47.18 22.02 -6.74
C ALA A 183 -46.00 21.22 -6.18
N ARG A 184 -44.82 21.84 -6.13
CA ARG A 184 -43.55 21.22 -5.66
C ARG A 184 -43.08 20.04 -6.51
N THR A 185 -43.41 20.07 -7.79
CA THR A 185 -42.82 19.15 -8.76
C THR A 185 -42.00 19.92 -9.78
N VAL A 186 -40.99 19.27 -10.35
CA VAL A 186 -40.15 19.81 -11.42
C VAL A 186 -40.02 18.81 -12.54
N THR A 187 -39.89 19.32 -13.77
CA THR A 187 -39.49 18.55 -14.95
C THR A 187 -38.03 18.85 -15.22
N MET A 188 -37.23 17.79 -15.29
CA MET A 188 -35.79 17.88 -15.58
C MET A 188 -35.52 17.59 -17.04
N LEU A 189 -34.84 18.50 -17.71
CA LEU A 189 -34.41 18.30 -19.09
C LEU A 189 -32.89 18.32 -19.20
N MET A 190 -32.32 17.22 -19.65
CA MET A 190 -30.92 17.12 -19.97
C MET A 190 -30.71 17.30 -21.48
N ARG A 191 -30.19 18.44 -21.87
CA ARG A 191 -29.92 18.78 -23.26
C ARG A 191 -28.48 18.42 -23.61
N VAL A 192 -28.31 17.48 -24.50
CA VAL A 192 -27.04 17.00 -25.00
C VAL A 192 -26.74 17.68 -26.34
N THR A 193 -25.57 18.26 -26.47
CA THR A 193 -25.04 18.77 -27.73
C THR A 193 -23.75 18.01 -28.03
N PRO A 194 -23.78 16.94 -28.83
CA PRO A 194 -22.63 16.06 -29.02
C PRO A 194 -21.44 16.74 -29.72
N GLY A 195 -21.71 17.64 -30.64
CA GLY A 195 -20.71 18.11 -31.59
C GLY A 195 -20.36 17.04 -32.65
N PRO A 196 -19.34 17.26 -33.47
CA PRO A 196 -18.96 16.30 -34.51
C PRO A 196 -18.25 15.08 -33.89
N GLU A 197 -18.46 13.90 -34.50
CA GLU A 197 -17.62 12.73 -34.25
C GLU A 197 -16.18 13.05 -34.64
N THR A 198 -15.27 12.82 -33.73
CA THR A 198 -13.88 13.25 -33.85
C THR A 198 -12.94 12.07 -33.64
N ARG A 199 -11.86 12.04 -34.41
CA ARG A 199 -10.79 11.06 -34.34
C ARG A 199 -9.49 11.71 -33.89
N PHE A 200 -8.61 10.92 -33.27
CA PHE A 200 -7.26 11.39 -32.95
C PHE A 200 -6.50 11.76 -34.22
N GLY A 201 -5.92 12.96 -34.23
CA GLY A 201 -5.08 13.47 -35.29
C GLY A 201 -3.59 13.19 -35.07
N ALA A 202 -2.74 14.02 -35.66
CA ALA A 202 -1.31 13.93 -35.48
C ALA A 202 -0.89 14.18 -34.04
N LEU A 203 0.12 13.41 -33.58
CA LEU A 203 0.69 13.56 -32.24
C LEU A 203 1.97 14.41 -32.32
N GLU A 204 1.91 15.61 -31.76
CA GLU A 204 3.09 16.45 -31.55
C GLU A 204 3.67 16.23 -30.15
N VAL A 205 4.99 16.16 -30.03
CA VAL A 205 5.68 16.00 -28.74
C VAL A 205 6.61 17.17 -28.53
N ARG A 206 6.42 17.89 -27.42
CA ARG A 206 7.16 19.08 -26.99
C ARG A 206 7.92 18.80 -25.69
N GLY A 207 9.13 19.38 -25.54
CA GLY A 207 9.91 19.31 -24.30
C GLY A 207 10.89 18.14 -24.21
N LEU A 208 11.04 17.33 -25.25
CA LEU A 208 12.07 16.29 -25.31
C LEU A 208 13.44 16.90 -25.59
N SER A 209 14.46 16.47 -24.85
CA SER A 209 15.87 16.81 -25.06
C SER A 209 16.76 15.57 -25.20
N MET A 210 16.64 14.63 -24.29
CA MET A 210 17.42 13.38 -24.27
C MET A 210 16.59 12.15 -24.65
N THR A 211 15.28 12.18 -24.36
CA THR A 211 14.40 11.04 -24.60
C THR A 211 13.97 10.95 -26.06
N LYS A 212 14.05 9.76 -26.63
CA LYS A 212 13.63 9.52 -28.01
C LYS A 212 12.10 9.51 -28.10
N ARG A 213 11.55 10.08 -29.19
CA ARG A 213 10.10 10.13 -29.44
C ARG A 213 9.41 8.77 -29.37
N VAL A 214 10.13 7.69 -29.69
CA VAL A 214 9.59 6.31 -29.63
C VAL A 214 9.14 5.92 -28.21
N VAL A 215 9.75 6.48 -27.16
CA VAL A 215 9.36 6.22 -25.77
C VAL A 215 7.98 6.78 -25.50
N VAL A 216 7.73 8.03 -25.95
CA VAL A 216 6.41 8.65 -25.82
C VAL A 216 5.37 7.84 -26.59
N ARG A 217 5.66 7.50 -27.87
CA ARG A 217 4.72 6.76 -28.72
C ARG A 217 4.35 5.38 -28.15
N ARG A 218 5.31 4.65 -27.55
CA ARG A 218 5.04 3.36 -26.89
C ARG A 218 4.16 3.47 -25.64
N ALA A 219 4.14 4.63 -25.01
CA ALA A 219 3.29 4.88 -23.84
C ALA A 219 1.85 5.26 -24.23
N MET A 220 1.62 5.67 -25.48
CA MET A 220 0.27 5.98 -25.96
C MET A 220 -0.58 4.71 -26.06
N THR A 221 -1.87 4.84 -25.73
CA THR A 221 -2.88 3.78 -25.83
C THR A 221 -3.86 4.05 -26.98
N PHE A 222 -3.59 5.07 -27.79
CA PHE A 222 -4.31 5.43 -29.00
C PHE A 222 -3.34 5.76 -30.13
N ASP A 223 -3.77 5.56 -31.35
CA ASP A 223 -3.06 5.94 -32.57
C ASP A 223 -3.85 7.01 -33.35
N SER A 224 -3.15 7.72 -34.26
CA SER A 224 -3.81 8.66 -35.18
C SER A 224 -4.81 7.93 -36.07
N GLY A 225 -6.04 8.42 -36.11
CA GLY A 225 -7.17 7.81 -36.85
C GLY A 225 -8.11 7.00 -35.95
N ASP A 226 -7.73 6.64 -34.76
CA ASP A 226 -8.64 6.02 -33.79
C ASP A 226 -9.75 6.99 -33.35
N LEU A 227 -10.90 6.46 -32.97
CA LEU A 227 -11.99 7.26 -32.40
C LEU A 227 -11.50 7.93 -31.11
N TYR A 228 -11.81 9.21 -30.95
CA TYR A 228 -11.39 9.94 -29.74
C TYR A 228 -11.97 9.30 -28.45
N SER A 229 -11.12 9.18 -27.43
CA SER A 229 -11.52 8.72 -26.10
C SER A 229 -10.70 9.46 -25.04
N GLU A 230 -11.38 10.19 -24.14
CA GLU A 230 -10.74 10.91 -23.05
C GLU A 230 -10.05 9.94 -22.06
N SER A 231 -10.66 8.79 -21.83
CA SER A 231 -10.06 7.76 -20.97
C SER A 231 -8.74 7.21 -21.55
N GLU A 232 -8.60 7.07 -22.87
CA GLU A 232 -7.33 6.66 -23.49
C GLU A 232 -6.26 7.77 -23.38
N VAL A 233 -6.65 9.04 -23.46
CA VAL A 233 -5.74 10.18 -23.20
C VAL A 233 -5.23 10.11 -21.76
N VAL A 234 -6.14 9.95 -20.78
CA VAL A 234 -5.78 9.86 -19.34
C VAL A 234 -4.89 8.63 -19.07
N LYS A 235 -5.20 7.47 -19.66
CA LYS A 235 -4.37 6.26 -19.53
C LYS A 235 -2.97 6.49 -20.11
N SER A 236 -2.88 7.09 -21.29
CA SER A 236 -1.62 7.43 -21.94
C SER A 236 -0.78 8.39 -21.06
N GLN A 237 -1.42 9.42 -20.52
CA GLN A 237 -0.77 10.38 -19.63
C GLN A 237 -0.24 9.70 -18.35
N ARG A 238 -1.02 8.81 -17.74
CA ARG A 238 -0.60 8.04 -16.57
C ARG A 238 0.55 7.09 -16.90
N ARG A 239 0.47 6.36 -18.02
CA ARG A 239 1.54 5.44 -18.48
C ARG A 239 2.85 6.20 -18.69
N LEU A 240 2.80 7.33 -19.37
CA LEU A 240 3.98 8.15 -19.62
C LEU A 240 4.51 8.77 -18.33
N GLY A 241 3.63 9.24 -17.43
CA GLY A 241 3.99 9.83 -16.14
C GLY A 241 4.60 8.83 -15.14
N ARG A 242 4.38 7.53 -15.32
CA ARG A 242 5.03 6.48 -14.52
C ARG A 242 6.50 6.25 -14.90
N LEU A 243 6.94 6.75 -16.04
CA LEU A 243 8.34 6.63 -16.44
C LEU A 243 9.20 7.59 -15.62
N PRO A 244 10.24 7.08 -14.93
CA PRO A 244 11.15 7.93 -14.15
C PRO A 244 11.88 9.00 -14.97
N ALA A 245 11.85 8.88 -16.30
CA ALA A 245 12.44 9.83 -17.23
C ALA A 245 11.73 11.19 -17.27
N PHE A 246 10.50 11.30 -16.76
CA PHE A 246 9.69 12.52 -16.82
C PHE A 246 9.29 13.00 -15.42
N GLN A 247 9.39 14.32 -15.20
CA GLN A 247 8.89 15.00 -14.00
C GLN A 247 7.47 15.51 -14.20
N PHE A 248 7.14 15.84 -15.44
CA PHE A 248 5.83 16.39 -15.80
C PHE A 248 5.41 15.82 -17.15
N VAL A 249 4.14 15.47 -17.26
CA VAL A 249 3.49 14.99 -18.47
C VAL A 249 2.10 15.57 -18.55
N HIS A 250 1.79 16.18 -19.68
CA HIS A 250 0.46 16.67 -20.00
C HIS A 250 0.12 16.33 -21.43
N ILE A 251 -1.04 15.72 -21.64
CA ILE A 251 -1.56 15.36 -22.97
C ILE A 251 -2.88 16.10 -23.15
N ALA A 252 -2.97 16.91 -24.18
CA ALA A 252 -4.17 17.69 -24.47
C ALA A 252 -4.32 17.88 -26.00
N PRO A 253 -5.53 18.18 -26.46
CA PRO A 253 -5.74 18.69 -27.82
C PRO A 253 -4.89 19.94 -28.08
N ASP A 254 -4.46 20.12 -29.32
CA ASP A 254 -3.79 21.37 -29.73
C ASP A 254 -4.71 22.57 -29.44
N ALA A 255 -4.13 23.66 -28.94
CA ALA A 255 -4.90 24.83 -28.47
C ALA A 255 -5.73 25.47 -29.59
N GLU A 256 -5.20 25.50 -30.83
CA GLU A 256 -5.90 26.08 -31.98
C GLU A 256 -7.05 25.21 -32.47
N ALA A 257 -6.92 23.87 -32.30
CA ALA A 257 -7.93 22.91 -32.71
C ALA A 257 -8.97 22.59 -31.62
N ARG A 258 -8.69 22.97 -30.38
CA ARG A 258 -9.56 22.66 -29.22
C ARG A 258 -10.96 23.24 -29.36
N ASP A 259 -11.05 24.47 -29.84
CA ASP A 259 -12.31 25.20 -29.94
C ASP A 259 -12.95 25.04 -31.34
N ALA A 260 -12.23 24.45 -32.27
CA ALA A 260 -12.74 24.14 -33.59
C ALA A 260 -13.43 22.76 -33.60
N ALA A 261 -14.68 22.71 -34.04
CA ALA A 261 -15.40 21.44 -34.19
C ALA A 261 -14.86 20.68 -35.43
N VAL A 262 -13.70 20.04 -35.26
CA VAL A 262 -12.97 19.35 -36.33
C VAL A 262 -13.17 17.84 -36.26
N ALA A 263 -13.26 17.18 -37.41
CA ALA A 263 -13.37 15.71 -37.47
C ALA A 263 -12.08 14.98 -37.06
N THR A 264 -10.94 15.68 -37.05
CA THR A 264 -9.64 15.12 -36.66
C THR A 264 -8.96 16.09 -35.70
N LEU A 265 -8.70 15.66 -34.46
CA LEU A 265 -8.20 16.48 -33.37
C LEU A 265 -6.71 16.21 -33.15
N PRO A 266 -5.80 17.14 -33.55
CA PRO A 266 -4.38 17.02 -33.26
C PRO A 266 -4.13 17.02 -31.75
N MET A 267 -3.20 16.17 -31.29
CA MET A 267 -2.87 16.02 -29.88
C MET A 267 -1.45 16.50 -29.60
N VAL A 268 -1.25 17.19 -28.49
CA VAL A 268 0.04 17.69 -28.03
C VAL A 268 0.42 17.02 -26.72
N VAL A 269 1.58 16.36 -26.71
CA VAL A 269 2.20 15.81 -25.50
C VAL A 269 3.30 16.78 -25.05
N THR A 270 3.09 17.43 -23.93
CA THR A 270 4.08 18.31 -23.31
C THR A 270 4.74 17.56 -22.16
N VAL A 271 6.06 17.45 -22.19
CA VAL A 271 6.83 16.78 -21.14
C VAL A 271 7.93 17.68 -20.59
N ALA A 272 8.29 17.45 -19.31
CA ALA A 272 9.53 17.93 -18.73
C ALA A 272 10.35 16.71 -18.29
N GLU A 273 11.57 16.57 -18.83
CA GLU A 273 12.44 15.44 -18.49
C GLU A 273 13.02 15.57 -17.09
N ALA A 274 13.15 14.43 -16.40
CA ALA A 274 13.80 14.35 -15.11
C ALA A 274 15.33 14.51 -15.24
N LYS A 275 15.97 14.95 -14.16
CA LYS A 275 17.44 14.91 -14.10
C LYS A 275 17.89 13.46 -14.21
N PRO A 276 18.85 13.14 -15.11
CA PRO A 276 19.19 11.75 -15.41
C PRO A 276 19.83 11.02 -14.23
N HIS A 277 20.57 11.71 -13.38
CA HIS A 277 21.27 11.12 -12.24
C HIS A 277 20.58 11.46 -10.93
N ARG A 278 20.35 10.41 -10.12
CA ARG A 278 19.88 10.52 -8.75
C ARG A 278 20.81 9.74 -7.84
N PHE A 279 21.19 10.33 -6.71
CA PHE A 279 22.02 9.72 -5.69
C PHE A 279 21.26 9.70 -4.39
N GLU A 280 21.17 8.54 -3.75
CA GLU A 280 20.54 8.36 -2.46
C GLU A 280 21.56 7.77 -1.48
N PHE A 281 21.64 8.35 -0.29
CA PHE A 281 22.48 7.87 0.80
C PHE A 281 21.60 7.55 1.98
N GLY A 282 21.76 6.36 2.54
CA GLY A 282 21.07 5.93 3.74
C GLY A 282 22.07 5.63 4.84
N VAL A 283 21.77 6.09 6.05
CA VAL A 283 22.49 5.72 7.26
C VAL A 283 21.49 5.29 8.33
N GLY A 284 21.87 4.36 9.16
CA GLY A 284 20.98 3.86 10.20
C GLY A 284 21.71 3.04 11.26
N TYR A 285 20.99 2.74 12.33
CA TYR A 285 21.46 1.88 13.40
C TYR A 285 20.33 0.95 13.83
N GLY A 286 20.67 -0.31 14.11
CA GLY A 286 19.75 -1.30 14.65
C GLY A 286 20.44 -2.22 15.66
N THR A 287 19.67 -2.81 16.56
CA THR A 287 20.20 -3.77 17.55
C THR A 287 20.70 -5.06 16.91
N GLU A 288 20.24 -5.40 15.71
CA GLU A 288 20.57 -6.64 15.00
C GLU A 288 21.74 -6.46 14.03
N ASP A 289 21.64 -5.46 13.16
CA ASP A 289 22.61 -5.18 12.09
C ASP A 289 23.60 -4.05 12.46
N ARG A 290 23.44 -3.48 13.66
CA ARG A 290 24.25 -2.39 14.20
C ARG A 290 24.26 -1.19 13.25
N PHE A 291 25.44 -0.67 12.97
CA PHE A 291 25.59 0.44 12.04
C PHE A 291 25.38 -0.05 10.60
N ARG A 292 24.56 0.67 9.84
CA ARG A 292 24.31 0.38 8.42
C ARG A 292 24.43 1.63 7.58
N GLY A 293 24.94 1.44 6.38
CA GLY A 293 25.03 2.44 5.34
C GLY A 293 24.54 1.89 4.02
N SER A 294 23.90 2.70 3.22
CA SER A 294 23.54 2.38 1.85
C SER A 294 23.84 3.53 0.91
N PHE A 295 24.18 3.18 -0.29
CA PHE A 295 24.38 4.09 -1.40
C PHE A 295 23.61 3.55 -2.59
N GLU A 296 22.83 4.39 -3.24
CA GLU A 296 22.17 4.08 -4.51
C GLU A 296 22.43 5.21 -5.51
N TRP A 297 22.91 4.82 -6.67
CA TRP A 297 22.97 5.66 -7.86
C TRP A 297 21.95 5.16 -8.86
N ARG A 298 21.17 6.06 -9.44
CA ARG A 298 20.18 5.76 -10.46
C ARG A 298 20.35 6.71 -11.64
N ASN A 299 20.35 6.15 -12.85
CA ASN A 299 20.20 6.91 -14.09
C ASN A 299 18.91 6.50 -14.78
N VAL A 300 18.02 7.45 -14.96
CA VAL A 300 16.63 7.17 -15.39
C VAL A 300 16.42 7.11 -16.90
N ASN A 301 17.43 7.45 -17.72
CA ASN A 301 17.28 7.48 -19.17
C ASN A 301 18.62 7.42 -19.92
N PHE A 302 19.50 6.50 -19.56
CA PHE A 302 20.88 6.44 -20.04
C PHE A 302 21.03 6.45 -21.57
N PHE A 303 20.18 5.71 -22.28
CA PHE A 303 20.22 5.62 -23.75
C PHE A 303 19.15 6.45 -24.45
N GLY A 304 18.43 7.31 -23.75
CA GLY A 304 17.29 8.04 -24.30
C GLY A 304 16.07 7.17 -24.65
N ASN A 305 16.05 5.92 -24.20
CA ASN A 305 14.98 4.94 -24.48
C ASN A 305 14.06 4.67 -23.29
N GLY A 306 14.14 5.50 -22.23
CA GLY A 306 13.36 5.33 -20.99
C GLY A 306 13.89 4.24 -20.07
N SER A 307 15.01 3.58 -20.39
CA SER A 307 15.61 2.57 -19.53
C SER A 307 16.32 3.21 -18.33
N GLN A 308 16.32 2.46 -17.23
CA GLN A 308 16.95 2.86 -15.98
C GLN A 308 18.13 1.95 -15.65
N TRP A 309 19.22 2.57 -15.23
CA TRP A 309 20.35 1.89 -14.61
C TRP A 309 20.40 2.20 -13.12
N THR A 310 20.73 1.20 -12.32
CA THR A 310 20.84 1.35 -10.86
C THR A 310 22.12 0.71 -10.40
N GLY A 311 22.95 1.44 -9.66
CA GLY A 311 24.10 0.90 -8.91
C GLY A 311 23.79 1.04 -7.43
N ASN A 312 23.94 -0.03 -6.65
CA ASN A 312 23.72 0.03 -5.21
C ASN A 312 24.87 -0.62 -4.45
N ALA A 313 25.10 -0.11 -3.24
CA ALA A 313 26.03 -0.71 -2.30
C ALA A 313 25.40 -0.63 -0.90
N LYS A 314 25.55 -1.70 -0.11
CA LYS A 314 25.06 -1.80 1.26
C LYS A 314 26.15 -2.30 2.18
N TYR A 315 26.17 -1.78 3.39
CA TYR A 315 27.10 -2.19 4.44
C TYR A 315 26.41 -2.23 5.80
N SER A 316 26.50 -3.37 6.45
CA SER A 316 26.19 -3.54 7.87
C SER A 316 27.05 -4.66 8.45
N THR A 317 26.91 -4.97 9.72
CA THR A 317 27.61 -6.13 10.32
C THR A 317 27.09 -7.47 9.81
N VAL A 318 25.83 -7.48 9.35
CA VAL A 318 25.15 -8.70 8.85
C VAL A 318 25.23 -8.82 7.32
N LEU A 319 25.06 -7.72 6.60
CA LEU A 319 24.98 -7.71 5.14
C LEU A 319 25.91 -6.66 4.55
N ARG A 320 26.75 -7.04 3.59
CA ARG A 320 27.54 -6.11 2.79
C ARG A 320 27.63 -6.57 1.35
N GLY A 321 27.68 -5.65 0.42
CA GLY A 321 27.82 -5.98 -0.99
C GLY A 321 27.43 -4.84 -1.90
N ALA A 322 27.50 -5.14 -3.20
CA ALA A 322 27.13 -4.21 -4.24
C ALA A 322 26.40 -4.93 -5.38
N GLY A 323 25.54 -4.19 -6.05
CA GLY A 323 24.78 -4.70 -7.17
C GLY A 323 24.59 -3.65 -8.26
N PHE A 324 24.28 -4.15 -9.43
CA PHE A 324 24.00 -3.36 -10.61
C PHE A 324 22.68 -3.83 -11.24
N GLY A 325 21.85 -2.91 -11.69
CA GLY A 325 20.55 -3.17 -12.24
C GLY A 325 20.27 -2.41 -13.53
N TYR A 326 19.47 -3.04 -14.38
CA TYR A 326 18.93 -2.47 -15.61
C TYR A 326 17.45 -2.78 -15.71
N ASP A 327 16.63 -1.75 -15.96
CA ASP A 327 15.20 -1.87 -16.20
C ASP A 327 14.88 -1.25 -17.56
N HIS A 328 14.18 -1.99 -18.41
CA HIS A 328 13.69 -1.51 -19.69
C HIS A 328 12.17 -1.61 -19.73
N PRO A 329 11.46 -0.47 -19.60
CA PRO A 329 10.00 -0.43 -19.64
C PRO A 329 9.50 -0.62 -21.09
N TYR A 330 8.26 -1.06 -21.21
CA TYR A 330 7.56 -1.21 -22.49
C TYR A 330 8.32 -2.07 -23.53
N LEU A 331 8.92 -3.18 -23.08
CA LEU A 331 9.52 -4.15 -23.99
C LEU A 331 8.46 -4.77 -24.93
N LEU A 332 7.26 -5.00 -24.39
CA LEU A 332 6.08 -5.48 -25.15
C LEU A 332 5.13 -4.31 -25.39
N PRO A 333 4.35 -4.33 -26.49
CA PRO A 333 3.34 -3.30 -26.77
C PRO A 333 2.35 -3.10 -25.63
N THR A 334 2.06 -4.16 -24.89
CA THR A 334 1.15 -4.16 -23.73
C THR A 334 1.76 -3.59 -22.44
N GLY A 335 3.06 -3.22 -22.41
CA GLY A 335 3.67 -2.55 -21.26
C GLY A 335 4.55 -3.43 -20.37
N GLY A 336 5.09 -4.55 -20.86
CA GLY A 336 6.01 -5.41 -20.09
C GLY A 336 7.35 -4.74 -19.78
N THR A 337 7.89 -4.99 -18.58
CA THR A 337 9.19 -4.47 -18.13
C THR A 337 10.20 -5.60 -18.07
N LEU A 338 11.31 -5.44 -18.82
CA LEU A 338 12.48 -6.30 -18.70
C LEU A 338 13.36 -5.79 -17.56
N THR A 339 13.77 -6.69 -16.67
CA THR A 339 14.72 -6.39 -15.58
C THR A 339 15.94 -7.27 -15.69
N ALA A 340 17.13 -6.71 -15.45
CA ALA A 340 18.35 -7.48 -15.29
C ALA A 340 19.08 -6.95 -14.04
N ARG A 341 19.60 -7.86 -13.22
CA ARG A 341 20.34 -7.53 -11.99
C ARG A 341 21.57 -8.41 -11.91
N ALA A 342 22.65 -7.86 -11.38
CA ALA A 342 23.86 -8.62 -11.04
C ALA A 342 24.44 -8.04 -9.73
N GLY A 343 25.08 -8.88 -8.93
CA GLY A 343 25.65 -8.41 -7.67
C GLY A 343 26.50 -9.45 -6.97
N ALA A 344 27.19 -8.97 -5.94
CA ALA A 344 27.95 -9.82 -5.03
C ALA A 344 27.68 -9.39 -3.59
N TRP A 345 27.33 -10.37 -2.74
CA TRP A 345 26.86 -10.14 -1.38
C TRP A 345 27.59 -11.04 -0.38
N TRP A 346 27.82 -10.52 0.79
CA TRP A 346 28.36 -11.23 1.94
C TRP A 346 27.34 -11.11 3.07
N THR A 347 26.92 -12.24 3.58
CA THR A 347 26.00 -12.30 4.72
C THR A 347 26.71 -12.96 5.89
N ASN A 348 26.55 -12.39 7.09
CA ASN A 348 27.12 -12.90 8.33
C ASN A 348 26.01 -12.95 9.40
N GLU A 349 25.34 -14.10 9.45
CA GLU A 349 24.26 -14.35 10.42
C GLU A 349 24.80 -15.05 11.68
N ALA A 350 23.98 -15.10 12.71
CA ALA A 350 24.37 -15.75 13.98
C ALA A 350 24.71 -17.24 13.81
N THR A 351 24.15 -17.92 12.81
CA THR A 351 24.31 -19.35 12.58
C THR A 351 25.24 -19.68 11.43
N PHE A 352 25.36 -18.81 10.41
CA PHE A 352 26.18 -19.05 9.24
C PHE A 352 26.74 -17.78 8.60
N LYS A 353 27.75 -17.96 7.77
CA LYS A 353 28.26 -16.94 6.83
C LYS A 353 28.02 -17.42 5.41
N SER A 354 27.62 -16.52 4.52
CA SER A 354 27.52 -16.85 3.10
C SER A 354 28.10 -15.73 2.22
N ARG A 355 28.52 -16.13 1.03
CA ARG A 355 28.89 -15.22 -0.06
C ARG A 355 28.17 -15.65 -1.30
N SER A 356 27.59 -14.72 -1.99
CA SER A 356 26.94 -14.98 -3.25
C SER A 356 27.42 -14.02 -4.32
N ALA A 357 27.49 -14.49 -5.55
CA ALA A 357 27.75 -13.65 -6.73
C ALA A 357 27.00 -14.23 -7.92
N GLY A 358 26.25 -13.38 -8.60
CA GLY A 358 25.46 -13.84 -9.73
C GLY A 358 24.57 -12.77 -10.32
N GLY A 359 23.59 -13.23 -11.08
CA GLY A 359 22.66 -12.36 -11.75
C GLY A 359 21.30 -12.99 -11.98
N GLN A 360 20.37 -12.13 -12.36
CA GLN A 360 19.00 -12.50 -12.70
C GLN A 360 18.49 -11.66 -13.85
N ILE A 361 17.62 -12.25 -14.65
CA ILE A 361 16.87 -11.57 -15.70
C ILE A 361 15.41 -11.93 -15.55
N GLY A 362 14.53 -10.94 -15.70
CA GLY A 362 13.10 -11.15 -15.54
C GLY A 362 12.28 -10.27 -16.47
N LEU A 363 11.06 -10.72 -16.71
CA LEU A 363 10.03 -9.99 -17.41
C LEU A 363 8.81 -9.91 -16.50
N SER A 364 8.27 -8.71 -16.31
CA SER A 364 7.02 -8.52 -15.58
C SER A 364 6.04 -7.67 -16.36
N HIS A 365 4.76 -7.83 -16.06
CA HIS A 365 3.68 -7.06 -16.65
C HIS A 365 2.66 -6.65 -15.59
N GLN A 366 2.31 -5.36 -15.59
CA GLN A 366 1.35 -4.78 -14.67
C GLN A 366 0.00 -4.57 -15.33
N PHE A 367 -1.06 -4.95 -14.61
CA PHE A 367 -2.46 -4.80 -15.00
C PHE A 367 -3.22 -4.03 -13.92
N GLY A 368 -4.37 -3.49 -14.31
CA GLY A 368 -5.37 -2.94 -13.40
C GLY A 368 -5.11 -1.50 -12.96
N GLU A 369 -6.19 -0.82 -12.65
CA GLU A 369 -6.26 0.48 -11.97
C GLU A 369 -7.61 0.58 -11.26
N PRO A 370 -7.67 1.01 -10.00
CA PRO A 370 -6.57 1.43 -9.12
C PRO A 370 -5.76 0.27 -8.51
N ASP A 371 -6.31 -0.95 -8.50
CA ASP A 371 -5.63 -2.15 -8.00
C ASP A 371 -4.57 -2.60 -9.01
N ILE A 372 -3.32 -2.64 -8.58
CA ILE A 372 -2.20 -3.07 -9.41
C ILE A 372 -2.00 -4.57 -9.22
N ILE A 373 -2.03 -5.32 -10.32
CA ILE A 373 -1.63 -6.72 -10.40
C ILE A 373 -0.34 -6.79 -11.21
N ASP A 374 0.72 -7.36 -10.66
CA ASP A 374 1.99 -7.61 -11.34
C ASP A 374 2.22 -9.12 -11.48
N LEU A 375 2.44 -9.56 -12.70
CA LEU A 375 2.84 -10.93 -13.01
C LEU A 375 4.25 -10.92 -13.57
N GLY A 376 5.11 -11.78 -13.03
CA GLY A 376 6.51 -11.83 -13.44
C GLY A 376 7.04 -13.24 -13.64
N VAL A 377 8.00 -13.36 -14.54
CA VAL A 377 8.85 -14.52 -14.71
C VAL A 377 10.31 -14.07 -14.58
N ARG A 378 11.10 -14.82 -13.83
CA ARG A 378 12.50 -14.49 -13.56
C ARG A 378 13.37 -15.74 -13.59
N TYR A 379 14.49 -15.65 -14.27
CA TYR A 379 15.58 -16.62 -14.16
C TYR A 379 16.69 -16.03 -13.30
N ARG A 380 17.18 -16.79 -12.30
CA ARG A 380 18.38 -16.45 -11.53
C ARG A 380 19.48 -17.49 -11.74
N ASN A 381 20.73 -17.03 -11.70
CA ASN A 381 21.92 -17.87 -11.65
C ASN A 381 22.91 -17.21 -10.70
N GLU A 382 23.17 -17.86 -9.57
CA GLU A 382 23.95 -17.31 -8.47
C GLU A 382 24.85 -18.39 -7.87
N PHE A 383 26.15 -18.14 -7.85
CA PHE A 383 27.12 -18.98 -7.17
C PHE A 383 27.12 -18.61 -5.68
N LEU A 384 26.95 -19.60 -4.82
CA LEU A 384 26.94 -19.50 -3.37
C LEU A 384 28.12 -20.23 -2.76
N THR A 385 28.73 -19.59 -1.74
CA THR A 385 29.57 -20.31 -0.76
C THR A 385 29.01 -20.03 0.61
N TYR A 386 28.85 -21.04 1.42
CA TYR A 386 28.30 -20.89 2.76
C TYR A 386 29.07 -21.76 3.75
N GLN A 387 29.12 -21.31 5.00
CA GLN A 387 29.73 -22.05 6.10
C GLN A 387 28.99 -21.76 7.40
N VAL A 388 28.91 -22.70 8.28
CA VAL A 388 28.45 -22.51 9.65
C VAL A 388 29.44 -21.63 10.40
N GLN A 389 29.02 -20.91 11.43
CA GLN A 389 29.93 -20.17 12.29
C GLN A 389 30.97 -21.13 12.92
N ASP A 390 32.19 -20.65 13.08
CA ASP A 390 33.32 -21.48 13.49
C ASP A 390 33.12 -22.09 14.89
N ASP A 391 32.49 -21.39 15.80
CA ASP A 391 32.11 -21.82 17.15
C ASP A 391 30.93 -22.80 17.17
N ALA A 392 30.13 -22.83 16.11
CA ALA A 392 28.96 -23.70 16.00
C ALA A 392 29.24 -25.05 15.32
N LEU A 393 30.45 -25.25 14.74
CA LEU A 393 30.75 -26.47 14.00
C LEU A 393 30.62 -27.74 14.86
N ASN A 394 31.06 -27.70 16.11
CA ASN A 394 30.96 -28.80 17.05
C ASN A 394 29.51 -29.07 17.52
N ASP A 395 28.66 -28.05 17.50
CA ASP A 395 27.27 -28.12 17.92
C ASP A 395 26.35 -28.64 16.79
N LEU A 396 26.85 -28.82 15.56
CA LEU A 396 26.13 -29.43 14.44
C LEU A 396 25.84 -30.93 14.59
N GLY A 397 26.42 -31.59 15.57
CA GLY A 397 26.22 -33.00 15.81
C GLY A 397 27.09 -33.93 14.95
N SER A 398 26.53 -35.09 14.55
CA SER A 398 27.26 -36.13 13.85
C SER A 398 27.62 -35.75 12.40
N ILE A 399 28.57 -36.50 11.82
CA ILE A 399 28.95 -36.42 10.40
C ILE A 399 27.71 -36.56 9.51
N GLU A 400 26.78 -37.48 9.83
CA GLU A 400 25.56 -37.69 9.07
C GLU A 400 24.62 -36.46 9.13
N GLN A 401 24.50 -35.80 10.29
CA GLN A 401 23.72 -34.57 10.42
C GLN A 401 24.32 -33.44 9.58
N ARG A 402 25.63 -33.27 9.55
CA ARG A 402 26.31 -32.27 8.71
C ARG A 402 26.10 -32.54 7.22
N LEU A 403 26.21 -33.79 6.80
CA LEU A 403 25.92 -34.20 5.41
C LEU A 403 24.45 -33.96 5.04
N ALA A 404 23.51 -34.22 5.96
CA ALA A 404 22.06 -33.94 5.76
C ALA A 404 21.76 -32.45 5.61
N LEU A 405 22.63 -31.59 6.14
CA LEU A 405 22.55 -30.14 5.96
C LEU A 405 23.24 -29.64 4.66
N GLY A 406 23.81 -30.55 3.85
CA GLY A 406 24.53 -30.20 2.63
C GLY A 406 25.89 -29.56 2.89
N LEU A 407 26.51 -29.86 4.04
CA LEU A 407 27.80 -29.35 4.47
C LEU A 407 28.89 -30.41 4.37
N ASP A 408 30.10 -30.01 4.04
CA ASP A 408 31.27 -30.83 4.23
C ASP A 408 31.43 -31.16 5.72
N PRO A 409 31.53 -32.45 6.09
CA PRO A 409 31.46 -32.84 7.50
C PRO A 409 32.69 -32.45 8.32
N VAL A 410 33.81 -32.13 7.68
CA VAL A 410 35.06 -31.74 8.34
C VAL A 410 35.14 -30.22 8.49
N THR A 411 34.83 -29.51 7.42
CA THR A 411 35.01 -28.03 7.35
C THR A 411 33.75 -27.24 7.67
N GLY A 412 32.56 -27.86 7.66
CA GLY A 412 31.27 -27.16 7.82
C GLY A 412 30.94 -26.19 6.67
N LYS A 413 31.55 -26.38 5.50
CA LYS A 413 31.40 -25.54 4.32
C LYS A 413 30.56 -26.23 3.27
N GLY A 414 29.93 -25.41 2.43
CA GLY A 414 29.28 -25.84 1.20
C GLY A 414 29.38 -24.76 0.14
N ASP A 415 29.31 -25.18 -1.11
CA ASP A 415 29.27 -24.28 -2.25
C ASP A 415 28.46 -24.88 -3.40
N GLY A 416 28.11 -24.04 -4.35
CA GLY A 416 27.42 -24.47 -5.55
C GLY A 416 26.65 -23.34 -6.19
N THR A 417 26.02 -23.63 -7.31
CA THR A 417 25.23 -22.67 -8.09
C THR A 417 23.74 -22.93 -7.92
N VAL A 418 23.00 -21.93 -7.51
CA VAL A 418 21.54 -21.91 -7.57
C VAL A 418 21.14 -21.33 -8.91
N ALA A 419 20.52 -22.14 -9.76
CA ALA A 419 19.93 -21.69 -11.02
C ALA A 419 18.46 -22.08 -11.03
N GLY A 420 17.59 -21.09 -11.08
CA GLY A 420 16.16 -21.26 -10.90
C GLY A 420 15.31 -20.40 -11.83
N LEU A 421 14.13 -20.91 -12.13
CA LEU A 421 13.06 -20.18 -12.81
C LEU A 421 11.94 -19.89 -11.82
N GLN A 422 11.61 -18.61 -11.62
CA GLN A 422 10.60 -18.15 -10.69
C GLN A 422 9.42 -17.52 -11.42
N LEU A 423 8.22 -17.86 -10.99
CA LEU A 423 6.98 -17.15 -11.30
C LEU A 423 6.58 -16.31 -10.08
N SER A 424 6.13 -15.10 -10.30
CA SER A 424 5.69 -14.18 -9.26
C SER A 424 4.33 -13.56 -9.58
N PHE A 425 3.53 -13.42 -8.55
CA PHE A 425 2.26 -12.70 -8.53
C PHE A 425 2.30 -11.68 -7.41
N LEU A 426 1.89 -10.46 -7.68
CA LEU A 426 1.69 -9.40 -6.69
C LEU A 426 0.39 -8.66 -7.00
N ARG A 427 -0.48 -8.51 -6.00
CA ARG A 427 -1.61 -7.58 -6.02
C ARG A 427 -1.43 -6.55 -4.92
N THR A 428 -1.59 -5.27 -5.27
CA THR A 428 -1.50 -4.15 -4.33
C THR A 428 -2.70 -3.24 -4.49
N SER A 429 -3.43 -3.04 -3.38
CA SER A 429 -4.61 -2.15 -3.30
C SER A 429 -4.51 -1.17 -2.13
N VAL A 430 -3.29 -0.91 -1.62
CA VAL A 430 -3.10 -0.04 -0.46
C VAL A 430 -3.28 1.43 -0.82
N ASN A 431 -3.84 2.19 0.12
CA ASN A 431 -4.06 3.64 -0.03
C ASN A 431 -2.76 4.47 0.03
N ASN A 432 -1.71 3.96 0.68
CA ASN A 432 -0.39 4.60 0.77
C ASN A 432 0.69 3.50 0.76
N ALA A 433 1.67 3.62 -0.14
CA ALA A 433 2.72 2.62 -0.28
C ALA A 433 3.72 2.61 0.90
N THR A 434 3.93 3.78 1.55
CA THR A 434 4.93 3.95 2.61
C THR A 434 4.35 3.66 4.01
N ASP A 435 3.12 4.11 4.25
CA ASP A 435 2.42 3.93 5.53
C ASP A 435 0.94 3.60 5.28
N PRO A 436 0.64 2.34 4.94
CA PRO A 436 -0.71 1.93 4.59
C PRO A 436 -1.60 1.88 5.84
N THR A 437 -2.76 2.52 5.72
CA THR A 437 -3.84 2.49 6.70
C THR A 437 -5.11 1.82 6.17
N GLY A 438 -5.14 1.45 4.88
CA GLY A 438 -6.27 0.78 4.24
C GLY A 438 -5.86 -0.02 3.01
N GLY A 439 -6.61 -1.05 2.67
CA GLY A 439 -6.34 -1.92 1.54
C GLY A 439 -5.47 -3.13 1.89
N GLY A 440 -4.84 -3.76 0.90
CA GLY A 440 -4.06 -4.96 1.11
C GLY A 440 -2.98 -5.21 0.06
N ILE A 441 -2.08 -6.11 0.41
CA ILE A 441 -1.03 -6.64 -0.46
C ILE A 441 -1.13 -8.16 -0.41
N LEU A 442 -1.15 -8.80 -1.58
CA LEU A 442 -1.08 -10.25 -1.72
C LEU A 442 0.03 -10.59 -2.69
N SER A 443 1.00 -11.39 -2.26
CA SER A 443 2.06 -11.88 -3.13
C SER A 443 2.23 -13.39 -3.02
N ALA A 444 2.60 -14.01 -4.13
CA ALA A 444 2.95 -15.42 -4.19
C ALA A 444 4.13 -15.61 -5.15
N THR A 445 5.03 -16.52 -4.81
CA THR A 445 6.12 -16.91 -5.69
C THR A 445 6.25 -18.42 -5.74
N VAL A 446 6.59 -18.95 -6.90
CA VAL A 446 6.94 -20.35 -7.12
C VAL A 446 8.26 -20.35 -7.86
N GLU A 447 9.28 -21.02 -7.31
CA GLU A 447 10.58 -21.15 -7.94
C GLU A 447 10.96 -22.63 -8.10
N HIS A 448 11.44 -22.98 -9.28
CA HIS A 448 12.00 -24.28 -9.61
C HIS A 448 13.51 -24.15 -9.83
N VAL A 449 14.29 -24.74 -8.94
CA VAL A 449 15.75 -24.79 -9.02
C VAL A 449 16.19 -26.17 -9.45
N ALA A 450 16.97 -26.25 -10.53
CA ALA A 450 17.36 -27.55 -11.08
C ALA A 450 18.71 -27.50 -11.84
N PRO A 451 19.43 -28.63 -11.91
CA PRO A 451 20.72 -28.73 -12.62
C PRO A 451 20.61 -28.40 -14.12
N TRP A 452 19.51 -28.74 -14.77
CA TRP A 452 19.30 -28.45 -16.20
C TRP A 452 19.18 -26.94 -16.52
N LEU A 453 18.95 -26.11 -15.48
CA LEU A 453 19.02 -24.64 -15.57
C LEU A 453 20.44 -24.09 -15.40
N GLY A 454 21.46 -24.94 -15.22
CA GLY A 454 22.87 -24.56 -15.02
C GLY A 454 23.29 -24.47 -13.55
N GLY A 455 22.53 -25.07 -12.63
CA GLY A 455 22.81 -25.08 -11.20
C GLY A 455 23.39 -26.40 -10.68
N SER A 456 23.73 -26.40 -9.38
CA SER A 456 24.20 -27.59 -8.65
C SER A 456 23.11 -28.17 -7.76
N PHE A 457 22.12 -27.35 -7.39
CA PHE A 457 21.07 -27.71 -6.45
C PHE A 457 19.76 -28.07 -7.14
N ARG A 458 18.88 -28.78 -6.41
CA ARG A 458 17.54 -29.15 -6.89
C ARG A 458 16.53 -29.02 -5.77
N PHE A 459 15.63 -28.06 -5.90
CA PHE A 459 14.49 -27.88 -5.00
C PHE A 459 13.42 -27.01 -5.64
N ASP A 460 12.21 -27.11 -5.11
CA ASP A 460 11.10 -26.23 -5.42
C ASP A 460 10.78 -25.37 -4.21
N GLU A 461 10.57 -24.08 -4.42
CA GLU A 461 10.15 -23.14 -3.40
C GLU A 461 8.77 -22.58 -3.72
N VAL A 462 7.90 -22.54 -2.73
CA VAL A 462 6.62 -21.83 -2.80
C VAL A 462 6.51 -20.90 -1.60
N THR A 463 6.27 -19.61 -1.84
CA THR A 463 6.00 -18.65 -0.76
C THR A 463 4.74 -17.85 -1.06
N ALA A 464 4.03 -17.47 0.01
CA ALA A 464 2.90 -16.56 -0.04
C ALA A 464 2.97 -15.56 1.12
N ASP A 465 2.60 -14.31 0.86
CA ASP A 465 2.52 -13.22 1.85
C ASP A 465 1.22 -12.44 1.61
N ALA A 466 0.37 -12.37 2.62
CA ALA A 466 -0.86 -11.59 2.61
C ALA A 466 -0.79 -10.55 3.74
N ARG A 467 -1.02 -9.28 3.39
CA ARG A 467 -1.05 -8.16 4.33
C ARG A 467 -2.36 -7.39 4.15
N GLY A 468 -2.99 -7.04 5.26
CA GLY A 468 -4.21 -6.26 5.28
C GLY A 468 -4.11 -5.09 6.24
N TYR A 469 -4.74 -3.98 5.87
CA TYR A 469 -4.73 -2.74 6.64
C TYR A 469 -6.14 -2.19 6.72
N ALA A 470 -6.56 -1.78 7.91
CA ALA A 470 -7.86 -1.17 8.15
C ALA A 470 -7.72 -0.01 9.13
N ALA A 471 -8.20 1.17 8.74
CA ALA A 471 -8.34 2.29 9.66
C ALA A 471 -9.58 2.05 10.52
N PHE A 472 -9.42 2.06 11.84
CA PHE A 472 -10.51 1.96 12.80
C PHE A 472 -11.01 3.35 13.20
N THR A 473 -10.08 4.31 13.34
CA THR A 473 -10.37 5.73 13.53
C THR A 473 -9.36 6.56 12.73
N GLY A 474 -9.51 7.88 12.67
CA GLY A 474 -8.52 8.76 12.02
C GLY A 474 -7.10 8.70 12.62
N ARG A 475 -6.90 8.00 13.73
CA ARG A 475 -5.60 7.86 14.41
C ARG A 475 -5.22 6.41 14.73
N VAL A 476 -6.15 5.48 14.65
CA VAL A 476 -5.92 4.07 14.99
C VAL A 476 -6.14 3.23 13.76
N SER A 477 -5.15 2.42 13.43
CA SER A 477 -5.22 1.43 12.36
C SER A 477 -4.82 0.05 12.85
N ILE A 478 -5.34 -0.97 12.19
CA ILE A 478 -4.98 -2.36 12.41
C ILE A 478 -4.24 -2.85 11.16
N ALA A 479 -3.10 -3.50 11.36
CA ALA A 479 -2.36 -4.17 10.32
C ALA A 479 -2.25 -5.66 10.64
N GLY A 480 -2.48 -6.50 9.64
CA GLY A 480 -2.31 -7.94 9.73
C GLY A 480 -1.38 -8.45 8.65
N GLN A 481 -0.56 -9.44 8.97
CA GLN A 481 0.27 -10.16 8.02
C GLN A 481 0.15 -11.66 8.26
N LEU A 482 0.08 -12.42 7.18
CA LEU A 482 0.23 -13.86 7.16
C LEU A 482 1.21 -14.22 6.05
N ARG A 483 2.30 -14.89 6.42
CA ARG A 483 3.32 -15.34 5.49
C ARG A 483 3.60 -16.83 5.71
N ALA A 484 3.70 -17.59 4.64
CA ALA A 484 4.05 -19.00 4.68
C ALA A 484 4.95 -19.36 3.49
N GLY A 485 5.73 -20.41 3.65
CA GLY A 485 6.55 -20.93 2.56
C GLY A 485 7.03 -22.34 2.79
N THR A 486 7.42 -22.99 1.70
CA THR A 486 7.95 -24.35 1.72
C THR A 486 9.05 -24.54 0.69
N LEU A 487 10.04 -25.33 1.06
CA LEU A 487 11.12 -25.83 0.22
C LEU A 487 10.97 -27.34 0.08
N SER A 488 10.73 -27.84 -1.12
CA SER A 488 10.58 -29.27 -1.42
C SER A 488 11.77 -29.77 -2.22
N ALA A 489 12.42 -30.83 -1.75
CA ALA A 489 13.54 -31.49 -2.41
C ALA A 489 13.52 -32.98 -2.07
N GLU A 490 14.14 -33.81 -2.94
CA GLU A 490 14.31 -35.25 -2.69
C GLU A 490 15.10 -35.54 -1.40
N SER A 491 16.04 -34.66 -1.05
CA SER A 491 16.83 -34.70 0.16
C SER A 491 17.12 -33.28 0.64
N SER A 492 17.15 -33.07 1.95
CA SER A 492 17.49 -31.75 2.53
C SER A 492 18.91 -31.28 2.19
N ALA A 493 19.85 -32.21 1.91
CA ALA A 493 21.19 -31.89 1.42
C ALA A 493 21.21 -31.23 0.03
N ARG A 494 20.10 -31.30 -0.74
CA ARG A 494 19.96 -30.65 -2.04
C ARG A 494 19.56 -29.15 -1.94
N ILE A 495 19.32 -28.67 -0.72
CA ILE A 495 18.98 -27.28 -0.43
C ILE A 495 20.18 -26.63 0.26
N PRO A 496 20.77 -25.56 -0.28
CA PRO A 496 21.84 -24.83 0.39
C PRO A 496 21.42 -24.42 1.80
N PHE A 497 22.32 -24.53 2.77
CA PHE A 497 22.01 -24.13 4.15
C PHE A 497 21.53 -22.68 4.24
N SER A 498 22.09 -21.78 3.43
CA SER A 498 21.71 -20.36 3.38
C SER A 498 20.32 -20.08 2.79
N GLU A 499 19.71 -21.03 2.08
CA GLU A 499 18.36 -20.91 1.49
C GLU A 499 17.26 -21.42 2.43
N ARG A 500 17.62 -22.08 3.55
CA ARG A 500 16.67 -22.60 4.52
C ARG A 500 15.96 -21.47 5.27
N TYR A 501 14.77 -21.76 5.77
CA TYR A 501 13.99 -20.77 6.52
C TYR A 501 14.40 -20.68 7.98
N PHE A 502 14.41 -19.43 8.46
CA PHE A 502 14.61 -19.05 9.84
C PHE A 502 13.65 -17.93 10.19
N LEU A 503 13.14 -17.91 11.42
CA LEU A 503 12.38 -16.80 11.98
C LEU A 503 13.07 -16.21 13.21
N GLY A 504 12.55 -15.10 13.71
CA GLY A 504 13.13 -14.33 14.80
C GLY A 504 13.70 -13.01 14.31
N GLY A 505 13.73 -12.03 15.18
CA GLY A 505 14.21 -10.70 14.89
C GLY A 505 13.11 -9.66 14.70
N SER A 506 13.53 -8.43 14.51
CA SER A 506 12.67 -7.24 14.49
C SER A 506 11.66 -7.20 13.33
N SER A 507 11.87 -7.98 12.28
CA SER A 507 11.03 -8.01 11.07
C SER A 507 10.14 -9.24 10.94
N THR A 508 10.30 -10.24 11.81
CA THR A 508 9.52 -11.47 11.76
C THR A 508 8.86 -11.79 13.10
N LEU A 509 9.53 -12.49 13.98
CA LEU A 509 8.99 -12.93 15.27
C LEU A 509 9.71 -12.17 16.40
N ARG A 510 9.17 -11.03 16.79
CA ARG A 510 9.75 -10.16 17.83
C ARG A 510 9.75 -10.87 19.19
N GLY A 511 10.74 -10.61 20.02
CA GLY A 511 10.95 -11.36 21.28
C GLY A 511 12.03 -12.42 21.16
N TRP A 512 12.28 -12.94 19.98
CA TRP A 512 13.47 -13.74 19.64
C TRP A 512 14.50 -12.88 18.91
N GLY A 513 15.74 -13.29 18.96
CA GLY A 513 16.78 -12.72 18.12
C GLY A 513 16.70 -13.27 16.70
N ARG A 514 17.46 -12.65 15.84
CA ARG A 514 17.52 -13.02 14.42
C ARG A 514 17.96 -14.46 14.25
N PHE A 515 17.19 -15.25 13.49
CA PHE A 515 17.42 -16.66 13.17
C PHE A 515 17.35 -17.64 14.36
N GLU A 516 16.77 -17.23 15.49
CA GLU A 516 16.66 -18.08 16.67
C GLU A 516 15.52 -19.11 16.60
N VAL A 517 14.52 -18.92 15.74
CA VAL A 517 13.36 -19.80 15.62
C VAL A 517 13.51 -20.65 14.36
N SER A 518 13.90 -21.89 14.54
CA SER A 518 13.97 -22.96 13.53
C SER A 518 14.15 -24.31 14.22
N PRO A 519 14.13 -25.44 13.50
CA PRO A 519 14.61 -26.73 14.01
C PRO A 519 16.01 -26.61 14.60
N LEU A 520 16.23 -27.33 15.71
CA LEU A 520 17.50 -27.32 16.44
C LEU A 520 18.23 -28.65 16.29
N THR A 521 19.55 -28.61 16.35
CA THR A 521 20.37 -29.82 16.62
C THR A 521 20.17 -30.29 18.05
N ASP A 522 20.65 -31.49 18.38
CA ASP A 522 20.66 -32.02 19.77
C ASP A 522 21.42 -31.09 20.73
N ALA A 523 22.43 -30.38 20.20
CA ALA A 523 23.18 -29.38 20.95
C ALA A 523 22.44 -28.02 21.13
N GLY A 524 21.29 -27.83 20.46
CA GLY A 524 20.48 -26.61 20.56
C GLY A 524 20.81 -25.51 19.55
N LEU A 525 21.57 -25.83 18.47
CA LEU A 525 21.89 -24.86 17.41
C LEU A 525 20.77 -24.79 16.37
N PRO A 526 20.27 -23.60 15.98
CA PRO A 526 19.33 -23.43 14.87
C PRO A 526 19.95 -23.82 13.52
N VAL A 527 19.28 -24.69 12.76
CA VAL A 527 19.78 -25.21 11.48
C VAL A 527 18.90 -24.89 10.29
N GLY A 528 17.87 -24.09 10.50
CA GLY A 528 16.88 -23.76 9.48
C GLY A 528 15.98 -24.92 9.13
N GLY A 529 14.83 -24.64 8.58
CA GLY A 529 13.84 -25.64 8.15
C GLY A 529 13.40 -25.45 6.72
N ARG A 530 12.51 -26.34 6.29
CA ARG A 530 11.98 -26.38 4.93
C ARG A 530 10.58 -25.82 4.76
N SER A 531 9.88 -25.59 5.84
CA SER A 531 8.59 -24.86 5.81
C SER A 531 8.49 -23.89 6.98
N PHE A 532 7.74 -22.81 6.78
CA PHE A 532 7.50 -21.82 7.82
C PHE A 532 6.11 -21.21 7.69
N MET A 533 5.63 -20.70 8.81
CA MET A 533 4.48 -19.81 8.89
C MET A 533 4.79 -18.68 9.85
N LEU A 534 4.39 -17.47 9.47
CA LEU A 534 4.49 -16.26 10.28
C LEU A 534 3.18 -15.49 10.17
N SER A 535 2.62 -15.12 11.31
CA SER A 535 1.47 -14.23 11.43
C SER A 535 1.82 -13.09 12.36
N SER A 536 1.41 -11.89 12.04
CA SER A 536 1.55 -10.71 12.90
C SER A 536 0.27 -9.89 12.84
N ILE A 537 -0.18 -9.43 14.00
CA ILE A 537 -1.29 -8.48 14.12
C ILE A 537 -0.76 -7.29 14.91
N GLU A 538 -0.95 -6.10 14.39
CA GLU A 538 -0.54 -4.85 15.01
C GLU A 538 -1.72 -3.88 15.12
N VAL A 539 -1.87 -3.28 16.27
CA VAL A 539 -2.69 -2.09 16.49
C VAL A 539 -1.73 -0.90 16.55
N ARG A 540 -1.87 0.01 15.61
CA ARG A 540 -1.05 1.21 15.45
C ARG A 540 -1.86 2.43 15.81
N SER A 541 -1.26 3.38 16.53
CA SER A 541 -1.92 4.63 16.93
C SER A 541 -0.96 5.80 16.79
N ASP A 542 -1.41 6.86 16.14
CA ASP A 542 -0.78 8.17 16.22
C ASP A 542 -1.13 8.81 17.56
N VAL A 543 -0.12 9.08 18.38
CA VAL A 543 -0.32 9.59 19.75
C VAL A 543 -0.33 11.11 19.74
N ILE A 544 0.82 11.73 19.48
CA ILE A 544 0.96 13.19 19.43
C ILE A 544 2.13 13.59 18.52
N GLY A 545 1.86 14.52 17.61
CA GLY A 545 2.87 15.01 16.67
C GLY A 545 3.55 13.84 15.91
N PRO A 546 4.88 13.73 15.93
CA PRO A 546 5.63 12.68 15.24
C PRO A 546 5.67 11.34 15.99
N PHE A 547 5.02 11.23 17.16
CA PHE A 547 5.03 10.02 17.97
C PHE A 547 3.85 9.11 17.68
N GLY A 548 4.14 7.84 17.43
CA GLY A 548 3.18 6.74 17.33
C GLY A 548 3.47 5.64 18.34
N ALA A 549 2.46 4.85 18.66
CA ALA A 549 2.55 3.66 19.49
C ALA A 549 2.03 2.44 18.72
N VAL A 550 2.59 1.28 19.02
CA VAL A 550 2.19 0.01 18.42
C VAL A 550 2.07 -1.04 19.52
N ALA A 551 0.99 -1.81 19.50
CA ALA A 551 0.87 -3.08 20.23
C ALA A 551 0.81 -4.22 19.23
N PHE A 552 1.46 -5.34 19.50
CA PHE A 552 1.53 -6.44 18.55
C PHE A 552 1.43 -7.82 19.19
N LEU A 553 0.95 -8.75 18.39
CA LEU A 553 0.98 -10.20 18.62
C LEU A 553 1.60 -10.84 17.39
N ASP A 554 2.72 -11.51 17.58
CA ASP A 554 3.39 -12.29 16.55
C ASP A 554 3.24 -13.78 16.86
N ALA A 555 3.01 -14.59 15.84
CA ALA A 555 2.95 -16.04 15.92
C ALA A 555 3.67 -16.66 14.72
N GLY A 556 4.51 -17.66 14.94
CA GLY A 556 5.19 -18.32 13.82
C GLY A 556 6.05 -19.48 14.28
N ASN A 557 6.42 -20.33 13.33
CA ASN A 557 7.41 -21.39 13.52
C ASN A 557 8.02 -21.79 12.19
N VAL A 558 9.10 -22.55 12.27
CA VAL A 558 9.80 -23.18 11.15
C VAL A 558 9.87 -24.67 11.42
N TRP A 559 9.59 -25.50 10.42
CA TRP A 559 9.60 -26.96 10.51
C TRP A 559 10.59 -27.56 9.54
N ASP A 560 11.08 -28.76 9.88
CA ASP A 560 12.10 -29.44 9.08
C ASP A 560 11.54 -30.10 7.82
N ASP A 561 10.28 -30.53 7.82
CA ASP A 561 9.67 -31.16 6.66
C ASP A 561 8.97 -30.17 5.73
N PRO A 562 8.98 -30.40 4.40
CA PRO A 562 8.21 -29.60 3.46
C PRO A 562 6.71 -29.76 3.72
N TRP A 563 5.97 -28.67 3.52
CA TRP A 563 4.51 -28.61 3.71
C TRP A 563 4.02 -28.90 5.13
N GLN A 564 4.91 -28.98 6.10
CA GLN A 564 4.53 -29.15 7.50
C GLN A 564 4.14 -27.80 8.09
N LEU A 565 2.83 -27.62 8.36
CA LEU A 565 2.29 -26.43 9.00
C LEU A 565 1.49 -26.86 10.25
N ASN A 566 2.19 -27.04 11.37
CA ASN A 566 1.57 -27.47 12.61
C ASN A 566 1.22 -26.27 13.49
N LEU A 567 -0.03 -25.83 13.48
CA LEU A 567 -0.50 -24.69 14.25
C LEU A 567 -0.41 -24.86 15.78
N ARG A 568 -0.20 -26.09 16.27
CA ARG A 568 -0.05 -26.35 17.72
C ARG A 568 1.35 -26.04 18.22
N ASP A 569 2.34 -26.01 17.31
CA ASP A 569 3.76 -25.78 17.64
C ASP A 569 4.18 -24.33 17.40
N LEU A 570 3.24 -23.41 17.16
CA LEU A 570 3.57 -22.01 16.94
C LEU A 570 4.24 -21.39 18.17
N ARG A 571 5.21 -20.53 17.92
CA ARG A 571 5.84 -19.66 18.90
C ARG A 571 5.10 -18.33 18.91
N TYR A 572 4.81 -17.81 20.09
CA TYR A 572 4.03 -16.59 20.27
C TYR A 572 4.85 -15.53 21.01
N ALA A 573 4.81 -14.30 20.49
CA ALA A 573 5.32 -13.13 21.18
C ALA A 573 4.25 -12.05 21.25
N VAL A 574 4.22 -11.34 22.36
CA VAL A 574 3.43 -10.12 22.52
C VAL A 574 4.36 -8.96 22.82
N GLY A 575 3.96 -7.78 22.44
CA GLY A 575 4.79 -6.63 22.72
C GLY A 575 4.14 -5.30 22.42
N ALA A 576 4.91 -4.25 22.73
CA ALA A 576 4.56 -2.89 22.43
C ALA A 576 5.78 -2.14 21.90
N GLY A 577 5.55 -1.10 21.13
CA GLY A 577 6.61 -0.29 20.55
C GLY A 577 6.23 1.17 20.41
N ILE A 578 7.26 1.98 20.28
CA ILE A 578 7.16 3.42 20.01
C ILE A 578 7.73 3.68 18.61
N ARG A 579 7.08 4.56 17.90
CA ARG A 579 7.49 5.08 16.59
C ARG A 579 7.74 6.57 16.71
N TYR A 580 8.80 7.05 16.11
CA TYR A 580 9.08 8.47 16.02
C TYR A 580 9.50 8.82 14.59
N GLN A 581 8.74 9.68 13.96
CA GLN A 581 9.02 10.15 12.60
C GLN A 581 10.16 11.16 12.63
N THR A 582 11.28 10.84 11.98
CA THR A 582 12.44 11.73 11.85
C THR A 582 12.64 12.16 10.40
N LEU A 583 13.46 13.17 10.17
CA LEU A 583 13.84 13.61 8.82
C LEU A 583 14.57 12.51 8.01
N VAL A 584 15.21 11.55 8.68
CA VAL A 584 15.97 10.46 8.07
C VAL A 584 15.23 9.12 8.10
N GLY A 585 13.93 9.11 8.40
CA GLY A 585 13.09 7.92 8.49
C GLY A 585 12.53 7.67 9.89
N VAL A 586 11.83 6.57 10.06
CA VAL A 586 11.16 6.23 11.33
C VAL A 586 12.16 5.61 12.30
N ALA A 587 12.31 6.22 13.46
CA ALA A 587 12.94 5.57 14.63
C ALA A 587 11.91 4.70 15.32
N ARG A 588 12.26 3.45 15.61
CA ARG A 588 11.39 2.49 16.28
C ARG A 588 12.09 1.79 17.43
N ALA A 589 11.33 1.58 18.50
CA ALA A 589 11.74 0.81 19.66
C ALA A 589 10.61 -0.16 20.00
N ASP A 590 10.85 -1.47 19.81
CA ASP A 590 9.88 -2.53 20.08
C ASP A 590 10.37 -3.39 21.24
N PHE A 591 9.52 -3.61 22.22
CA PHE A 591 9.70 -4.58 23.29
C PHE A 591 8.85 -5.82 22.98
N GLY A 592 9.49 -6.96 22.78
CA GLY A 592 8.84 -8.25 22.54
C GLY A 592 9.07 -9.23 23.69
N TYR A 593 8.01 -9.92 24.11
CA TYR A 593 8.05 -10.94 25.16
C TYR A 593 7.57 -12.28 24.61
N GLN A 594 8.37 -13.33 24.81
CA GLN A 594 8.09 -14.71 24.38
C GLN A 594 7.08 -15.36 25.33
N LEU A 595 5.95 -15.81 24.83
CA LEU A 595 4.94 -16.53 25.64
C LEU A 595 5.34 -18.00 25.86
N ASN A 596 5.92 -18.64 24.85
CA ASN A 596 6.37 -20.04 24.88
C ASN A 596 7.83 -20.15 24.35
N PRO A 597 8.85 -19.89 25.17
CA PRO A 597 10.25 -19.87 24.75
C PRO A 597 10.73 -21.24 24.26
N ILE A 598 11.78 -21.21 23.45
CA ILE A 598 12.50 -22.41 22.97
C ILE A 598 13.47 -22.85 24.05
N ASN A 599 13.38 -24.11 24.48
CA ASN A 599 14.29 -24.68 25.46
C ASN A 599 15.61 -25.07 24.77
N ASN A 600 16.72 -24.98 25.50
CA ASN A 600 18.06 -25.37 25.06
C ASN A 600 18.59 -24.64 23.82
N LEU A 601 17.98 -23.53 23.42
CA LEU A 601 18.46 -22.71 22.30
C LEU A 601 19.87 -22.19 22.59
N ARG A 602 20.83 -22.48 21.69
CA ARG A 602 22.20 -21.98 21.77
C ARG A 602 22.53 -21.05 20.63
N ILE A 603 23.11 -19.90 20.96
CA ILE A 603 23.59 -18.91 20.00
C ILE A 603 24.96 -18.43 20.47
N GLY A 604 25.98 -18.53 19.60
CA GLY A 604 27.35 -18.13 19.96
C GLY A 604 27.92 -18.94 21.13
N GLY A 605 27.59 -20.25 21.20
CA GLY A 605 28.04 -21.14 22.28
C GLY A 605 27.30 -20.99 23.63
N GLU A 606 26.42 -20.01 23.78
CA GLU A 606 25.70 -19.75 25.03
C GLU A 606 24.22 -20.13 24.95
N VAL A 607 23.67 -20.70 26.05
CA VAL A 607 22.25 -21.02 26.15
C VAL A 607 21.44 -19.73 26.34
N GLN A 608 20.46 -19.52 25.50
CA GLN A 608 19.60 -18.35 25.56
C GLN A 608 18.47 -18.55 26.60
N SER A 609 18.57 -17.80 27.71
CA SER A 609 17.57 -17.84 28.79
C SER A 609 16.60 -16.65 28.79
N ARG A 610 16.86 -15.64 27.98
CA ARG A 610 16.05 -14.40 27.95
C ARG A 610 14.73 -14.67 27.26
N ARG A 611 13.64 -14.23 27.90
CA ARG A 611 12.27 -14.31 27.36
C ARG A 611 11.79 -13.00 26.72
N TRP A 612 12.65 -12.01 26.63
CA TRP A 612 12.30 -10.71 26.06
C TRP A 612 13.47 -10.11 25.30
N ARG A 613 13.11 -9.29 24.33
CA ARG A 613 14.08 -8.51 23.56
C ARG A 613 13.56 -7.11 23.30
N ILE A 614 14.51 -6.17 23.20
CA ILE A 614 14.26 -4.82 22.72
C ILE A 614 14.91 -4.72 21.34
N HIS A 615 14.12 -4.35 20.36
CA HIS A 615 14.56 -4.08 19.00
C HIS A 615 14.56 -2.58 18.79
N LEU A 616 15.73 -1.98 18.65
CA LEU A 616 15.91 -0.57 18.28
C LEU A 616 16.32 -0.48 16.83
N SER A 617 15.73 0.46 16.08
CA SER A 617 16.12 0.73 14.71
C SER A 617 15.84 2.19 14.36
N ILE A 618 16.81 2.84 13.70
CA ILE A 618 16.72 4.20 13.19
C ILE A 618 17.06 4.18 11.71
N GLY A 619 16.31 4.90 10.88
CA GLY A 619 16.43 4.94 9.45
C GLY A 619 15.65 3.82 8.76
N HIS A 620 15.68 3.80 7.43
CA HIS A 620 14.99 2.79 6.64
C HIS A 620 15.60 1.40 6.87
N ALA A 621 14.75 0.41 7.12
CA ALA A 621 15.16 -0.98 7.02
C ALA A 621 15.36 -1.33 5.53
N PHE A 622 16.39 -2.11 5.23
CA PHE A 622 16.68 -2.49 3.85
C PHE A 622 15.56 -3.31 3.23
#